data_b0c780fe67b163d2afcb8fcc61542a18
#
_entry.id   b0c780fe67b163d2afcb8fcc61542a18
#
_cell.length_a   1.000
_cell.length_b   1.000
_cell.length_c   1.000
_cell.angle_alpha   90.00
_cell.angle_beta   90.00
_cell.angle_gamma   90.00
#
_symmetry.space_group_name_H-M   'P 1'
#
loop_
_entity.id
_entity.type
_entity.pdbx_description
1 polymer ?
#
loop_
_entity_poly.entity_id
_entity_poly.type
_entity_poly.pdbx_seq_one_letter_code
_entity_poly.pdbx_strand_id
1 'polypeptide(L)'
;DVNISKELLLKALQEDVKDTYNMVSVDGDTSTNDTVLLLANGMAGNAEITEENDDYKAFCEALNFVNTFLARKIAGDGEGATALFEVKVVNAASKEEAVILSKSVVTSSLTKAAIYGHDANWGRILCALGYSGVQFDPEKVDLYFESAAGKLKIIENGVSTGYSEEVATKILSEEEVTAIADMKMGEYSATAWGCDLTYDYVKINADYRS
;
A
#
# COMPACT_ATOMS: atom_id res chain seq x y z
N ASP A 1 16.91 -15.67 14.00
CA ASP A 1 17.75 -16.79 14.50
C ASP A 1 17.43 -18.14 13.83
N VAL A 2 16.47 -18.18 12.92
CA VAL A 2 16.02 -19.41 12.24
C VAL A 2 17.19 -20.14 11.58
N ASN A 3 17.16 -21.47 11.66
CA ASN A 3 18.05 -22.36 10.90
C ASN A 3 17.35 -22.73 9.58
N ILE A 4 17.81 -22.13 8.48
CA ILE A 4 17.18 -22.24 7.13
C ILE A 4 18.28 -22.19 6.07
N SER A 5 18.11 -22.93 4.99
CA SER A 5 19.05 -22.89 3.88
C SER A 5 19.11 -21.50 3.23
N LYS A 6 20.26 -21.13 2.71
CA LYS A 6 20.48 -19.83 2.03
C LYS A 6 19.52 -19.64 0.86
N GLU A 7 19.27 -20.70 0.11
CA GLU A 7 18.40 -20.68 -1.06
C GLU A 7 16.97 -20.34 -0.68
N LEU A 8 16.43 -20.95 0.37
CA LEU A 8 15.07 -20.68 0.83
C LEU A 8 14.97 -19.33 1.54
N LEU A 9 16.01 -18.90 2.27
CA LEU A 9 16.05 -17.57 2.87
C LEU A 9 15.98 -16.47 1.79
N LEU A 10 16.78 -16.63 0.72
CA LEU A 10 16.77 -15.70 -0.42
C LEU A 10 15.43 -15.72 -1.15
N LYS A 11 14.86 -16.91 -1.40
CA LYS A 11 13.56 -17.06 -2.04
C LYS A 11 12.47 -16.37 -1.23
N ALA A 12 12.42 -16.61 0.09
CA ALA A 12 11.43 -15.96 0.97
C ALA A 12 11.50 -14.43 0.86
N LEU A 13 12.71 -13.86 0.94
CA LEU A 13 12.88 -12.41 0.80
C LEU A 13 12.44 -11.90 -0.57
N GLN A 14 12.86 -12.56 -1.66
CA GLN A 14 12.55 -12.13 -3.03
C GLN A 14 11.05 -12.18 -3.35
N GLU A 15 10.32 -13.13 -2.78
CA GLU A 15 8.87 -13.18 -2.95
C GLU A 15 8.17 -12.14 -2.06
N ASP A 16 8.59 -12.02 -0.82
CA ASP A 16 7.93 -11.14 0.15
C ASP A 16 8.07 -9.65 -0.18
N VAL A 17 9.22 -9.20 -0.70
CA VAL A 17 9.42 -7.77 -1.06
C VAL A 17 8.47 -7.29 -2.14
N LYS A 18 7.92 -8.20 -2.96
CA LYS A 18 6.96 -7.84 -4.02
C LYS A 18 5.65 -7.31 -3.44
N ASP A 19 5.23 -7.85 -2.31
CA ASP A 19 3.98 -7.51 -1.63
C ASP A 19 4.19 -6.59 -0.41
N THR A 20 5.43 -6.18 -0.14
CA THR A 20 5.79 -5.32 0.99
C THR A 20 6.53 -4.06 0.53
N TYR A 21 7.84 -4.02 0.56
CA TYR A 21 8.62 -2.81 0.26
C TYR A 21 8.42 -2.29 -1.17
N ASN A 22 8.25 -3.17 -2.15
CA ASN A 22 7.98 -2.76 -3.54
C ASN A 22 6.58 -2.17 -3.74
N MET A 23 5.74 -2.20 -2.71
CA MET A 23 4.42 -1.58 -2.70
C MET A 23 4.41 -0.22 -1.98
N VAL A 24 5.56 0.26 -1.52
CA VAL A 24 5.72 1.58 -0.90
C VAL A 24 6.02 2.64 -1.96
N SER A 25 5.44 3.83 -1.80
CA SER A 25 5.81 5.02 -2.57
C SER A 25 5.57 6.28 -1.75
N VAL A 26 6.60 7.10 -1.57
CA VAL A 26 6.49 8.41 -0.93
C VAL A 26 6.18 9.49 -1.98
N ASP A 27 6.94 9.58 -3.07
CA ASP A 27 6.85 10.63 -4.09
C ASP A 27 6.85 10.10 -5.55
N GLY A 28 6.92 8.79 -5.73
CA GLY A 28 6.96 8.15 -7.05
C GLY A 28 8.37 7.86 -7.55
N ASP A 29 9.40 8.47 -6.95
CA ASP A 29 10.79 8.21 -7.33
C ASP A 29 11.32 6.94 -6.65
N THR A 30 12.26 6.28 -7.31
CA THR A 30 12.92 5.08 -6.79
C THR A 30 14.22 5.48 -6.11
N SER A 31 14.43 5.00 -4.87
CA SER A 31 15.68 5.19 -4.18
C SER A 31 16.86 4.54 -4.94
N THR A 32 18.03 5.18 -4.86
CA THR A 32 19.26 4.71 -5.51
C THR A 32 20.04 3.72 -4.64
N ASN A 33 19.75 3.66 -3.32
CA ASN A 33 20.59 2.95 -2.35
C ASN A 33 19.84 2.34 -1.16
N ASP A 34 18.53 2.40 -1.09
CA ASP A 34 17.76 1.70 -0.08
C ASP A 34 17.95 0.19 -0.22
N THR A 35 18.16 -0.48 0.92
CA THR A 35 18.53 -1.89 0.93
C THR A 35 17.76 -2.64 2.00
N VAL A 36 17.23 -3.81 1.63
CA VAL A 36 16.63 -4.76 2.58
C VAL A 36 17.58 -5.93 2.77
N LEU A 37 17.96 -6.19 4.00
CA LEU A 37 18.83 -7.31 4.37
C LEU A 37 18.09 -8.27 5.31
N LEU A 38 18.15 -9.57 4.98
CA LEU A 38 17.62 -10.64 5.80
C LEU A 38 18.77 -11.53 6.26
N LEU A 39 19.00 -11.60 7.58
CA LEU A 39 20.08 -12.37 8.19
C LEU A 39 19.50 -13.44 9.12
N ALA A 40 20.01 -14.66 9.00
CA ALA A 40 19.68 -15.80 9.86
C ALA A 40 20.97 -16.44 10.35
N ASN A 41 21.12 -16.62 11.67
CA ASN A 41 22.33 -17.16 12.29
C ASN A 41 22.20 -18.63 12.71
N GLY A 42 21.04 -19.26 12.50
CA GLY A 42 20.80 -20.67 12.82
C GLY A 42 20.71 -21.01 14.31
N MET A 43 20.59 -20.00 15.19
CA MET A 43 20.65 -20.20 16.64
C MET A 43 19.30 -20.51 17.30
N ALA A 44 18.22 -20.60 16.54
CA ALA A 44 16.88 -20.89 17.08
C ALA A 44 16.73 -22.34 17.57
N GLY A 45 17.64 -23.24 17.17
CA GLY A 45 17.61 -24.65 17.60
C GLY A 45 16.56 -25.50 16.85
N ASN A 46 15.91 -24.98 15.85
CA ASN A 46 15.04 -25.74 14.96
C ASN A 46 15.86 -26.64 14.03
N ALA A 47 15.24 -27.73 13.50
CA ALA A 47 15.81 -28.45 12.38
C ALA A 47 15.99 -27.51 11.19
N GLU A 48 17.06 -27.67 10.40
CA GLU A 48 17.30 -26.84 9.25
C GLU A 48 16.14 -26.96 8.25
N ILE A 49 15.58 -25.82 7.86
CA ILE A 49 14.53 -25.74 6.83
C ILE A 49 15.21 -25.81 5.46
N THR A 50 15.07 -26.94 4.77
CA THR A 50 15.71 -27.22 3.47
C THR A 50 14.71 -27.43 2.33
N GLU A 51 13.41 -27.42 2.65
CA GLU A 51 12.31 -27.59 1.69
C GLU A 51 11.11 -26.71 2.05
N GLU A 52 10.19 -26.51 1.10
CA GLU A 52 8.98 -25.68 1.25
C GLU A 52 7.87 -26.42 2.02
N ASN A 53 8.18 -26.85 3.23
CA ASN A 53 7.26 -27.50 4.17
C ASN A 53 6.45 -26.49 4.99
N ASP A 54 5.74 -26.95 6.01
CA ASP A 54 4.91 -26.11 6.86
C ASP A 54 5.75 -25.14 7.73
N ASP A 55 6.97 -25.53 8.14
CA ASP A 55 7.89 -24.63 8.85
C ASP A 55 8.35 -23.48 7.94
N TYR A 56 8.62 -23.75 6.65
CA TYR A 56 8.93 -22.71 5.67
C TYR A 56 7.76 -21.76 5.47
N LYS A 57 6.53 -22.26 5.37
CA LYS A 57 5.33 -21.44 5.25
C LYS A 57 5.16 -20.52 6.48
N ALA A 58 5.28 -21.08 7.67
CA ALA A 58 5.21 -20.32 8.93
C ALA A 58 6.30 -19.24 9.00
N PHE A 59 7.52 -19.54 8.54
CA PHE A 59 8.59 -18.56 8.41
C PHE A 59 8.22 -17.43 7.44
N CYS A 60 7.69 -17.75 6.25
CA CYS A 60 7.26 -16.76 5.26
C CYS A 60 6.13 -15.86 5.80
N GLU A 61 5.15 -16.43 6.51
CA GLU A 61 4.06 -15.67 7.15
C GLU A 61 4.60 -14.69 8.20
N ALA A 62 5.53 -15.13 9.04
CA ALA A 62 6.18 -14.30 10.05
C ALA A 62 7.03 -13.18 9.40
N LEU A 63 7.76 -13.50 8.32
CA LEU A 63 8.54 -12.54 7.54
C LEU A 63 7.63 -11.47 6.94
N ASN A 64 6.55 -11.89 6.30
CA ASN A 64 5.56 -10.99 5.71
C ASN A 64 4.93 -10.05 6.74
N PHE A 65 4.59 -10.58 7.93
CA PHE A 65 4.06 -9.75 9.01
C PHE A 65 5.04 -8.63 9.42
N VAL A 66 6.32 -8.98 9.61
CA VAL A 66 7.37 -8.01 9.99
C VAL A 66 7.61 -7.01 8.87
N ASN A 67 7.76 -7.48 7.63
CA ASN A 67 8.07 -6.61 6.50
C ASN A 67 6.89 -5.70 6.14
N THR A 68 5.65 -6.18 6.24
CA THR A 68 4.45 -5.33 6.10
C THR A 68 4.42 -4.22 7.15
N PHE A 69 4.71 -4.56 8.42
CA PHE A 69 4.78 -3.55 9.48
C PHE A 69 5.85 -2.49 9.18
N LEU A 70 7.05 -2.91 8.77
CA LEU A 70 8.15 -2.00 8.43
C LEU A 70 7.85 -1.17 7.18
N ALA A 71 7.27 -1.76 6.13
CA ALA A 71 6.85 -1.05 4.92
C ALA A 71 5.84 0.05 5.22
N ARG A 72 4.83 -0.23 6.06
CA ARG A 72 3.87 0.77 6.55
C ARG A 72 4.55 1.89 7.33
N LYS A 73 5.52 1.56 8.20
CA LYS A 73 6.28 2.56 8.96
C LYS A 73 7.12 3.46 8.05
N ILE A 74 7.80 2.89 7.06
CA ILE A 74 8.55 3.66 6.05
C ILE A 74 7.62 4.59 5.27
N ALA A 75 6.47 4.09 4.80
CA ALA A 75 5.51 4.89 4.07
C ALA A 75 4.94 6.05 4.90
N GLY A 76 4.60 5.80 6.18
CA GLY A 76 4.05 6.80 7.10
C GLY A 76 5.07 7.82 7.61
N ASP A 77 6.39 7.52 7.51
CA ASP A 77 7.50 8.40 7.88
C ASP A 77 8.10 9.12 6.66
N GLY A 78 7.32 9.25 5.60
CA GLY A 78 7.72 10.01 4.42
C GLY A 78 8.01 11.49 4.76
N GLU A 79 8.88 12.13 3.97
CA GLU A 79 9.33 13.51 4.21
C GLU A 79 8.14 14.48 4.34
N GLY A 80 7.99 15.04 5.55
CA GLY A 80 6.91 15.99 5.86
C GLY A 80 5.50 15.38 5.87
N ALA A 81 5.36 14.04 5.89
CA ALA A 81 4.08 13.37 5.94
C ALA A 81 3.33 13.63 7.25
N THR A 82 2.01 13.70 7.17
CA THR A 82 1.11 13.81 8.33
C THR A 82 0.16 12.63 8.47
N ALA A 83 -0.02 11.84 7.40
CA ALA A 83 -0.87 10.65 7.40
C ALA A 83 -0.28 9.51 6.55
N LEU A 84 -0.35 8.29 7.06
CA LEU A 84 -0.17 7.08 6.25
C LEU A 84 -1.39 6.92 5.34
N PHE A 85 -1.13 6.80 4.04
CA PHE A 85 -2.16 6.53 3.04
C PHE A 85 -2.01 5.12 2.48
N GLU A 86 -2.98 4.27 2.77
CA GLU A 86 -3.06 2.91 2.25
C GLU A 86 -4.08 2.84 1.11
N VAL A 87 -3.72 2.17 0.02
CA VAL A 87 -4.63 1.90 -1.11
C VAL A 87 -4.78 0.39 -1.27
N LYS A 88 -5.98 -0.10 -1.00
CA LYS A 88 -6.34 -1.51 -1.14
C LYS A 88 -7.23 -1.71 -2.35
N VAL A 89 -6.74 -2.42 -3.35
CA VAL A 89 -7.54 -2.89 -4.49
C VAL A 89 -7.98 -4.32 -4.22
N VAL A 90 -9.27 -4.58 -4.36
CA VAL A 90 -9.87 -5.91 -4.19
C VAL A 90 -10.66 -6.31 -5.41
N ASN A 91 -10.85 -7.62 -5.58
CA ASN A 91 -11.64 -8.20 -6.67
C ASN A 91 -11.15 -7.79 -8.08
N ALA A 92 -9.81 -7.63 -8.25
CA ALA A 92 -9.20 -7.42 -9.56
C ALA A 92 -9.12 -8.74 -10.36
N ALA A 93 -8.97 -8.68 -11.67
CA ALA A 93 -8.93 -9.85 -12.54
C ALA A 93 -7.62 -10.65 -12.40
N SER A 94 -6.52 -10.00 -11.99
CA SER A 94 -5.25 -10.65 -11.67
C SER A 94 -4.51 -9.91 -10.54
N LYS A 95 -3.53 -10.60 -9.95
CA LYS A 95 -2.63 -9.98 -8.94
C LYS A 95 -1.85 -8.81 -9.52
N GLU A 96 -1.37 -8.96 -10.75
CA GLU A 96 -0.63 -7.92 -11.47
C GLU A 96 -1.49 -6.66 -11.67
N GLU A 97 -2.73 -6.80 -12.11
CA GLU A 97 -3.65 -5.68 -12.25
C GLU A 97 -3.95 -5.00 -10.92
N ALA A 98 -4.14 -5.78 -9.84
CA ALA A 98 -4.34 -5.23 -8.50
C ALA A 98 -3.14 -4.39 -8.04
N VAL A 99 -1.91 -4.86 -8.29
CA VAL A 99 -0.66 -4.13 -8.01
C VAL A 99 -0.59 -2.83 -8.80
N ILE A 100 -0.83 -2.87 -10.12
CA ILE A 100 -0.79 -1.69 -10.98
C ILE A 100 -1.82 -0.65 -10.53
N LEU A 101 -3.05 -1.07 -10.29
CA LEU A 101 -4.15 -0.19 -9.86
C LEU A 101 -3.85 0.47 -8.50
N SER A 102 -3.43 -0.31 -7.50
CA SER A 102 -3.14 0.23 -6.16
C SER A 102 -1.97 1.20 -6.18
N LYS A 103 -0.90 0.88 -6.92
CA LYS A 103 0.25 1.77 -7.09
C LYS A 103 -0.11 3.04 -7.85
N SER A 104 -0.94 2.96 -8.88
CA SER A 104 -1.39 4.14 -9.63
C SER A 104 -2.11 5.15 -8.73
N VAL A 105 -2.93 4.68 -7.80
CA VAL A 105 -3.66 5.57 -6.87
C VAL A 105 -2.74 6.14 -5.80
N VAL A 106 -1.90 5.30 -5.16
CA VAL A 106 -1.04 5.75 -4.05
C VAL A 106 0.05 6.73 -4.50
N THR A 107 0.48 6.66 -5.77
CA THR A 107 1.47 7.59 -6.36
C THR A 107 0.85 8.86 -6.94
N SER A 108 -0.47 8.96 -7.02
CA SER A 108 -1.16 10.13 -7.57
C SER A 108 -0.98 11.37 -6.68
N SER A 109 -0.23 12.36 -7.13
CA SER A 109 -0.03 13.62 -6.40
C SER A 109 -1.35 14.31 -6.05
N LEU A 110 -2.34 14.28 -6.96
CA LEU A 110 -3.65 14.87 -6.70
C LEU A 110 -4.42 14.10 -5.61
N THR A 111 -4.34 12.76 -5.61
CA THR A 111 -4.95 11.96 -4.55
C THR A 111 -4.28 12.20 -3.21
N LYS A 112 -2.94 12.17 -3.17
CA LYS A 112 -2.16 12.45 -1.95
C LYS A 112 -2.44 13.85 -1.37
N ALA A 113 -2.59 14.86 -2.23
CA ALA A 113 -2.99 16.21 -1.82
C ALA A 113 -4.43 16.27 -1.29
N ALA A 114 -5.34 15.44 -1.82
CA ALA A 114 -6.70 15.33 -1.27
C ALA A 114 -6.70 14.70 0.13
N ILE A 115 -5.86 13.67 0.37
CA ILE A 115 -5.68 13.08 1.70
C ILE A 115 -5.19 14.15 2.69
N TYR A 116 -4.16 14.93 2.33
CA TYR A 116 -3.67 16.05 3.14
C TYR A 116 -4.76 17.07 3.47
N GLY A 117 -5.62 17.37 2.50
CA GLY A 117 -6.74 18.31 2.66
C GLY A 117 -8.00 17.70 3.30
N HIS A 118 -7.96 16.44 3.73
CA HIS A 118 -9.11 15.68 4.25
C HIS A 118 -10.32 15.71 3.30
N ASP A 119 -10.05 15.76 1.99
CA ASP A 119 -11.04 15.82 0.91
C ASP A 119 -11.32 14.40 0.37
N ALA A 120 -12.53 13.91 0.53
CA ALA A 120 -12.96 12.60 0.01
C ALA A 120 -13.12 12.59 -1.53
N ASN A 121 -12.09 13.05 -2.24
CA ASN A 121 -12.09 13.27 -3.67
C ASN A 121 -12.01 11.97 -4.47
N TRP A 122 -13.13 11.27 -4.54
CA TRP A 122 -13.25 10.03 -5.30
C TRP A 122 -12.92 10.19 -6.79
N GLY A 123 -13.17 11.38 -7.37
CA GLY A 123 -12.84 11.66 -8.76
C GLY A 123 -11.34 11.55 -9.06
N ARG A 124 -10.47 11.96 -8.12
CA ARG A 124 -9.02 11.81 -8.24
C ARG A 124 -8.59 10.33 -8.17
N ILE A 125 -9.25 9.53 -7.34
CA ILE A 125 -9.00 8.08 -7.26
C ILE A 125 -9.43 7.40 -8.57
N LEU A 126 -10.64 7.65 -9.07
CA LEU A 126 -11.10 7.08 -10.34
C LEU A 126 -10.22 7.53 -11.51
N CYS A 127 -9.77 8.78 -11.52
CA CYS A 127 -8.81 9.27 -12.50
C CYS A 127 -7.50 8.48 -12.45
N ALA A 128 -6.95 8.25 -11.25
CA ALA A 128 -5.72 7.48 -11.06
C ALA A 128 -5.88 6.01 -11.50
N LEU A 129 -7.00 5.38 -11.19
CA LEU A 129 -7.33 4.05 -11.71
C LEU A 129 -7.43 4.08 -13.25
N GLY A 130 -8.07 5.10 -13.82
CA GLY A 130 -8.32 5.21 -15.26
C GLY A 130 -7.05 5.37 -16.12
N TYR A 131 -6.02 6.07 -15.62
CA TYR A 131 -4.75 6.20 -16.37
C TYR A 131 -3.71 5.11 -16.02
N SER A 132 -4.05 4.16 -15.16
CA SER A 132 -3.15 3.07 -14.76
C SER A 132 -2.69 2.17 -15.91
N GLY A 133 -3.44 2.13 -17.02
CA GLY A 133 -3.24 1.23 -18.15
C GLY A 133 -4.06 -0.07 -18.05
N VAL A 134 -4.61 -0.39 -16.87
CA VAL A 134 -5.51 -1.53 -16.70
C VAL A 134 -6.89 -1.20 -17.26
N GLN A 135 -7.48 -2.14 -18.00
CA GLN A 135 -8.83 -1.97 -18.54
C GLN A 135 -9.87 -2.48 -17.54
N PHE A 136 -10.80 -1.65 -17.17
CA PHE A 136 -11.91 -1.99 -16.29
C PHE A 136 -13.15 -1.18 -16.66
N ASP A 137 -14.31 -1.61 -16.15
CA ASP A 137 -15.58 -0.90 -16.31
C ASP A 137 -15.78 0.05 -15.11
N PRO A 138 -15.66 1.38 -15.31
CA PRO A 138 -15.78 2.32 -14.21
C PRO A 138 -17.19 2.34 -13.58
N GLU A 139 -18.23 1.89 -14.31
CA GLU A 139 -19.60 1.81 -13.81
C GLU A 139 -19.83 0.63 -12.84
N LYS A 140 -18.81 -0.21 -12.64
CA LYS A 140 -18.85 -1.33 -11.66
C LYS A 140 -18.06 -1.06 -10.40
N VAL A 141 -17.19 -0.05 -10.38
CA VAL A 141 -16.28 0.21 -9.26
C VAL A 141 -17.03 0.72 -8.04
N ASP A 142 -16.74 0.14 -6.87
CA ASP A 142 -17.10 0.71 -5.58
C ASP A 142 -15.85 1.29 -4.91
N LEU A 143 -16.00 2.46 -4.25
CA LEU A 143 -14.92 3.07 -3.47
C LEU A 143 -15.36 3.32 -2.04
N TYR A 144 -14.41 3.07 -1.12
CA TYR A 144 -14.59 3.32 0.31
C TYR A 144 -13.38 4.07 0.87
N PHE A 145 -13.60 4.87 1.91
CA PHE A 145 -12.57 5.25 2.86
C PHE A 145 -12.80 4.56 4.20
N GLU A 146 -11.69 4.20 4.84
CA GLU A 146 -11.66 3.51 6.14
C GLU A 146 -10.52 4.06 6.99
N SER A 147 -10.78 4.22 8.29
CA SER A 147 -9.80 4.60 9.32
C SER A 147 -10.28 4.12 10.69
N ALA A 148 -9.58 4.48 11.76
CA ALA A 148 -10.04 4.23 13.13
C ALA A 148 -11.40 4.89 13.43
N ALA A 149 -11.77 5.97 12.73
CA ALA A 149 -13.05 6.66 12.87
C ALA A 149 -14.22 5.95 12.19
N GLY A 150 -13.98 4.93 11.36
CA GLY A 150 -15.02 4.13 10.71
C GLY A 150 -14.75 3.86 9.24
N LYS A 151 -15.78 3.33 8.56
CA LYS A 151 -15.76 3.01 7.13
C LYS A 151 -16.94 3.66 6.42
N LEU A 152 -16.68 4.26 5.27
CA LEU A 152 -17.68 4.97 4.47
C LEU A 152 -17.58 4.57 2.99
N LYS A 153 -18.69 4.13 2.41
CA LYS A 153 -18.79 3.94 0.95
C LYS A 153 -19.06 5.29 0.31
N ILE A 154 -18.19 5.73 -0.60
CA ILE A 154 -18.29 7.02 -1.29
C ILE A 154 -18.77 6.87 -2.73
N ILE A 155 -18.46 5.74 -3.38
CA ILE A 155 -18.92 5.37 -4.72
C ILE A 155 -19.54 3.97 -4.65
N GLU A 156 -20.66 3.81 -5.32
CA GLU A 156 -21.30 2.52 -5.60
C GLU A 156 -21.62 2.42 -7.09
N ASN A 157 -21.10 1.37 -7.74
CA ASN A 157 -21.27 1.14 -9.18
C ASN A 157 -20.97 2.40 -10.02
N GLY A 158 -19.81 3.02 -9.75
CA GLY A 158 -19.34 4.20 -10.46
C GLY A 158 -20.04 5.53 -10.11
N VAL A 159 -21.06 5.50 -9.25
CA VAL A 159 -21.88 6.68 -8.91
C VAL A 159 -21.69 7.06 -7.44
N SER A 160 -21.62 8.36 -7.17
CA SER A 160 -21.56 8.86 -5.78
C SER A 160 -22.77 8.41 -4.96
N THR A 161 -22.53 7.94 -3.74
CA THR A 161 -23.58 7.50 -2.81
C THR A 161 -24.33 8.68 -2.15
N GLY A 162 -23.89 9.92 -2.36
CA GLY A 162 -24.41 11.08 -1.63
C GLY A 162 -24.01 11.06 -0.15
N TYR A 163 -22.84 10.54 0.16
CA TYR A 163 -22.28 10.40 1.49
C TYR A 163 -22.20 11.74 2.26
N SER A 164 -22.08 11.66 3.59
CA SER A 164 -21.89 12.84 4.44
C SER A 164 -20.43 13.31 4.37
N GLU A 165 -20.20 14.54 3.95
CA GLU A 165 -18.88 15.18 3.94
C GLU A 165 -18.31 15.29 5.37
N GLU A 166 -19.14 15.54 6.38
CA GLU A 166 -18.71 15.58 7.78
C GLU A 166 -18.14 14.23 8.24
N VAL A 167 -18.82 13.13 7.89
CA VAL A 167 -18.34 11.77 8.19
C VAL A 167 -17.06 11.46 7.41
N ALA A 168 -17.01 11.84 6.15
CA ALA A 168 -15.83 11.64 5.31
C ALA A 168 -14.60 12.38 5.86
N THR A 169 -14.77 13.67 6.20
CA THR A 169 -13.70 14.49 6.80
C THR A 169 -13.20 13.87 8.12
N LYS A 170 -14.11 13.37 8.97
CA LYS A 170 -13.71 12.71 10.22
C LYS A 170 -12.86 11.48 9.97
N ILE A 171 -13.20 10.64 8.97
CA ILE A 171 -12.43 9.45 8.60
C ILE A 171 -11.06 9.85 8.07
N LEU A 172 -11.01 10.89 7.21
CA LEU A 172 -9.77 11.34 6.57
C LEU A 172 -8.86 12.16 7.49
N SER A 173 -9.32 12.55 8.67
CA SER A 173 -8.52 13.29 9.68
C SER A 173 -7.71 12.38 10.59
N GLU A 174 -7.80 11.06 10.44
CA GLU A 174 -7.01 10.10 11.20
C GLU A 174 -5.59 9.97 10.61
N GLU A 175 -4.64 9.56 11.44
CA GLU A 175 -3.23 9.38 11.04
C GLU A 175 -3.02 8.23 10.04
N GLU A 176 -3.94 7.28 9.98
CA GLU A 176 -3.91 6.15 9.05
C GLU A 176 -5.24 6.10 8.27
N VAL A 177 -5.16 6.29 6.96
CA VAL A 177 -6.32 6.31 6.06
C VAL A 177 -6.17 5.26 4.98
N THR A 178 -7.20 4.44 4.78
CA THR A 178 -7.26 3.45 3.71
C THR A 178 -8.33 3.83 2.69
N ALA A 179 -7.93 3.95 1.41
CA ALA A 179 -8.85 3.93 0.28
C ALA A 179 -9.00 2.50 -0.22
N ILE A 180 -10.24 2.01 -0.35
CA ILE A 180 -10.52 0.67 -0.87
C ILE A 180 -11.25 0.80 -2.19
N ALA A 181 -10.68 0.21 -3.25
CA ALA A 181 -11.29 0.10 -4.57
C ALA A 181 -11.69 -1.35 -4.84
N ASP A 182 -12.99 -1.61 -4.91
CA ASP A 182 -13.54 -2.90 -5.31
C ASP A 182 -13.82 -2.87 -6.82
N MET A 183 -13.02 -3.64 -7.57
CA MET A 183 -13.06 -3.63 -9.04
C MET A 183 -14.14 -4.55 -9.61
N LYS A 184 -14.64 -5.51 -8.85
CA LYS A 184 -15.65 -6.52 -9.26
C LYS A 184 -15.30 -7.28 -10.54
N MET A 185 -14.01 -7.55 -10.75
CA MET A 185 -13.49 -8.21 -11.95
C MET A 185 -13.02 -9.64 -11.70
N GLY A 186 -12.73 -10.01 -10.45
CA GLY A 186 -12.16 -11.30 -10.07
C GLY A 186 -12.03 -11.47 -8.56
N GLU A 187 -10.96 -12.12 -8.11
CA GLU A 187 -10.73 -12.44 -6.69
C GLU A 187 -9.37 -11.95 -6.16
N TYR A 188 -8.57 -11.32 -7.01
CA TYR A 188 -7.24 -10.89 -6.64
C TYR A 188 -7.25 -9.54 -5.92
N SER A 189 -6.24 -9.34 -5.08
CA SER A 189 -6.08 -8.11 -4.32
C SER A 189 -4.62 -7.71 -4.18
N ALA A 190 -4.38 -6.42 -3.98
CA ALA A 190 -3.10 -5.87 -3.59
C ALA A 190 -3.31 -4.64 -2.71
N THR A 191 -2.30 -4.36 -1.87
CA THR A 191 -2.26 -3.16 -1.03
C THR A 191 -0.97 -2.40 -1.30
N ALA A 192 -1.07 -1.09 -1.53
CA ALA A 192 0.06 -0.19 -1.66
C ALA A 192 0.03 0.85 -0.53
N TRP A 193 1.20 1.27 -0.09
CA TRP A 193 1.37 2.24 0.99
C TRP A 193 2.12 3.47 0.54
N GLY A 194 1.68 4.61 1.01
CA GLY A 194 2.30 5.90 0.81
C GLY A 194 1.92 6.84 1.94
N CYS A 195 2.08 8.11 1.71
CA CYS A 195 1.67 9.16 2.63
C CYS A 195 0.92 10.27 1.89
N ASP A 196 0.34 11.19 2.61
CA ASP A 196 -0.19 12.43 2.06
C ASP A 196 0.89 13.29 1.40
N LEU A 197 0.50 14.32 0.65
CA LEU A 197 1.41 15.28 0.02
C LEU A 197 1.21 16.66 0.66
N THR A 198 2.19 17.09 1.45
CA THR A 198 2.12 18.28 2.28
C THR A 198 2.95 19.45 1.71
N TYR A 199 2.76 20.64 2.27
CA TYR A 199 3.65 21.78 2.00
C TYR A 199 5.09 21.54 2.53
N ASP A 200 5.24 20.78 3.62
CA ASP A 200 6.54 20.48 4.19
C ASP A 200 7.35 19.55 3.31
N TYR A 201 6.72 18.64 2.56
CA TYR A 201 7.42 17.86 1.52
C TYR A 201 8.13 18.78 0.53
N VAL A 202 7.43 19.77 -0.02
CA VAL A 202 8.01 20.71 -0.99
C VAL A 202 9.11 21.55 -0.34
N LYS A 203 8.92 22.02 0.90
CA LYS A 203 9.90 22.82 1.62
C LYS A 203 11.18 22.04 1.89
N ILE A 204 11.07 20.82 2.41
CA ILE A 204 12.21 19.94 2.72
C ILE A 204 13.03 19.69 1.44
N ASN A 205 12.37 19.29 0.35
CA ASN A 205 13.06 18.95 -0.89
C ASN A 205 13.59 20.17 -1.65
N ALA A 206 12.97 21.35 -1.52
CA ALA A 206 13.47 22.60 -2.11
C ALA A 206 14.72 23.14 -1.38
N ASP A 207 14.84 22.91 -0.08
CA ASP A 207 15.97 23.36 0.73
C ASP A 207 17.13 22.35 0.73
N TYR A 208 16.88 21.08 0.38
CA TYR A 208 17.91 20.06 0.28
C TYR A 208 18.81 20.30 -0.94
N ARG A 209 20.09 20.51 -0.66
CA ARG A 209 21.14 20.67 -1.70
C ARG A 209 22.18 19.59 -1.51
N SER A 210 22.33 18.74 -2.50
CA SER A 210 23.39 17.72 -2.59
C SER A 210 24.73 18.32 -3.01
#